data_470f7c37619e611612e1acb608177909
#
_entry.id   470f7c37619e611612e1acb608177909
#
_cell.length_a   1.000
_cell.length_b   1.000
_cell.length_c   1.000
_cell.angle_alpha   90.00
_cell.angle_beta   90.00
_cell.angle_gamma   90.00
#
_symmetry.space_group_name_H-M   'P 1'
#
loop_
_entity.id
_entity.type
_entity.pdbx_description
1 polymer ?
#
loop_
_entity_poly.entity_id
_entity_poly.type
_entity_poly.pdbx_seq_one_letter_code
_entity_poly.pdbx_strand_id
1 'polypeptide(L)'
;MNPPPLHGYHGKILTIDLSESRIQSQSLDPRMTEEYLGGRGLATRIFMDEIDPRCDPLGADSTLIIATSPLIGTRAPTACRGHMVFKSPLTGLIGSSNCGGTWANFFKSSGYDVLVIKGRAAEPVMIDIGPDEIEIVPAKDLWGLDAHKTTEKLTEKSEPGNRPRILCIGPAGENLVLISSVINDKSRAYGRSGSGAVLGSKNLKAIRVFGKKKIQINDSERFQSGLDQALYLMKAAPITKRLMRELGTSGLLKLIDIMDMLPHKNFQDNLHKDNDLDKVSGETLQKKILERPGGCFGCPIACQRHTRLKDKKGEGPEYETIVMTGLDCGIYDLEAITLANYRLNELGIDTISFGGTLASAMELFERGQITPEETDGNELNFGDGEILKKMVELTAHRKGIGDKLADGSFRLASAFNHPEYSMTVKKLEIPAYDPRASFTQALGYMTSPTGACHLRGGYAVSLAFFGGTREIPRFSLLQSPIAIMNMQNLGIIQDCLGICRFTGFAFSTEPWSRMVSATTGLDFSTSRLEEIANRIATMERGFNLAAGMNPEEDTLPERFSAESIQVEGKEMRIPKEAMEKMKIDYYQVRGWDKHGKPPQTLLNSLNRKG
;
A
#
# COMPACT_ATOMS: atom_id res chain seq x y z
N MET A 1 -39.98 12.24 6.88
CA MET A 1 -39.46 11.12 7.69
C MET A 1 -37.96 11.25 7.73
N ASN A 2 -37.34 11.22 8.89
CA ASN A 2 -35.89 11.14 8.97
C ASN A 2 -35.44 9.83 8.30
N PRO A 3 -34.39 9.84 7.46
CA PRO A 3 -33.88 8.60 6.90
C PRO A 3 -33.51 7.64 8.03
N PRO A 4 -33.66 6.31 7.84
CA PRO A 4 -33.30 5.35 8.85
C PRO A 4 -31.82 5.51 9.23
N PRO A 5 -31.44 5.25 10.50
CA PRO A 5 -30.07 5.40 10.95
C PRO A 5 -29.15 4.48 10.14
N LEU A 6 -28.05 5.02 9.64
CA LEU A 6 -27.00 4.27 8.95
C LEU A 6 -26.14 3.53 9.99
N HIS A 7 -26.49 2.26 10.30
CA HIS A 7 -25.67 1.44 11.18
C HIS A 7 -24.30 1.14 10.54
N GLY A 8 -23.26 1.09 11.34
CA GLY A 8 -21.88 0.91 10.86
C GLY A 8 -21.21 2.19 10.32
N TYR A 9 -21.99 3.26 10.13
CA TYR A 9 -21.50 4.56 9.64
C TYR A 9 -21.95 5.70 10.55
N HIS A 10 -21.26 6.84 10.45
CA HIS A 10 -21.74 8.11 10.99
C HIS A 10 -22.56 8.90 9.96
N GLY A 11 -22.52 8.48 8.70
CA GLY A 11 -23.25 9.10 7.59
C GLY A 11 -22.72 10.49 7.23
N LYS A 12 -21.42 10.77 7.41
CA LYS A 12 -20.83 12.09 7.20
C LYS A 12 -19.52 12.05 6.41
N ILE A 13 -19.43 13.00 5.46
CA ILE A 13 -18.21 13.33 4.73
C ILE A 13 -17.69 14.67 5.25
N LEU A 14 -16.40 14.74 5.57
CA LEU A 14 -15.68 15.96 5.91
C LEU A 14 -14.89 16.41 4.68
N THR A 15 -15.18 17.58 4.16
CA THR A 15 -14.44 18.21 3.06
C THR A 15 -13.66 19.41 3.56
N ILE A 16 -12.37 19.45 3.26
CA ILE A 16 -11.46 20.53 3.61
C ILE A 16 -10.82 21.08 2.34
N ASP A 17 -11.09 22.33 2.05
CA ASP A 17 -10.48 23.09 0.98
C ASP A 17 -9.39 24.00 1.57
N LEU A 18 -8.13 23.65 1.28
CA LEU A 18 -6.96 24.34 1.84
C LEU A 18 -6.70 25.70 1.16
N SER A 19 -7.15 25.88 -0.09
CA SER A 19 -7.00 27.16 -0.80
C SER A 19 -7.92 28.23 -0.24
N GLU A 20 -9.15 27.83 0.11
CA GLU A 20 -10.19 28.71 0.63
C GLU A 20 -10.27 28.69 2.16
N SER A 21 -9.43 27.88 2.83
CA SER A 21 -9.51 27.62 4.28
C SER A 21 -10.92 27.24 4.74
N ARG A 22 -11.66 26.49 3.90
CA ARG A 22 -13.06 26.14 4.12
C ARG A 22 -13.20 24.70 4.62
N ILE A 23 -13.98 24.54 5.68
CA ILE A 23 -14.32 23.25 6.28
C ILE A 23 -15.82 23.02 6.12
N GLN A 24 -16.20 21.89 5.53
CA GLN A 24 -17.60 21.54 5.28
C GLN A 24 -17.88 20.10 5.72
N SER A 25 -19.03 19.90 6.37
CA SER A 25 -19.58 18.59 6.68
C SER A 25 -20.85 18.39 5.85
N GLN A 26 -20.91 17.27 5.13
CA GLN A 26 -22.09 16.89 4.34
C GLN A 26 -22.53 15.47 4.64
N SER A 27 -23.79 15.16 4.36
CA SER A 27 -24.32 13.80 4.55
C SER A 27 -23.75 12.86 3.50
N LEU A 28 -23.41 11.64 3.92
CA LEU A 28 -23.10 10.54 3.03
C LEU A 28 -24.41 9.93 2.51
N ASP A 29 -24.58 9.86 1.20
CA ASP A 29 -25.76 9.23 0.58
C ASP A 29 -25.80 7.73 0.97
N PRO A 30 -26.91 7.25 1.57
CA PRO A 30 -27.05 5.83 1.91
C PRO A 30 -26.85 4.88 0.72
N ARG A 31 -27.25 5.27 -0.49
CA ARG A 31 -27.04 4.47 -1.71
C ARG A 31 -25.57 4.20 -1.99
N MET A 32 -24.69 5.16 -1.68
CA MET A 32 -23.24 4.96 -1.84
C MET A 32 -22.71 3.87 -0.89
N THR A 33 -23.32 3.71 0.30
CA THR A 33 -22.90 2.64 1.22
C THR A 33 -23.33 1.26 0.75
N GLU A 34 -24.47 1.15 0.07
CA GLU A 34 -24.94 -0.10 -0.53
C GLU A 34 -24.15 -0.51 -1.79
N GLU A 35 -23.72 0.48 -2.58
CA GLU A 35 -23.08 0.25 -3.87
C GLU A 35 -21.56 0.13 -3.78
N TYR A 36 -20.92 0.80 -2.81
CA TYR A 36 -19.47 0.92 -2.68
C TYR A 36 -18.95 0.49 -1.31
N LEU A 37 -19.80 0.14 -0.37
CA LEU A 37 -19.50 -0.39 0.94
C LEU A 37 -18.74 0.60 1.84
N GLY A 38 -17.43 0.78 1.66
CA GLY A 38 -16.56 1.59 2.50
C GLY A 38 -15.15 1.67 1.95
N GLY A 39 -14.22 2.21 2.72
CA GLY A 39 -12.80 2.20 2.41
C GLY A 39 -12.49 2.52 0.95
N ARG A 40 -11.87 1.54 0.25
CA ARG A 40 -11.50 1.70 -1.16
C ARG A 40 -12.68 2.04 -2.07
N GLY A 41 -13.85 1.43 -1.85
CA GLY A 41 -15.01 1.66 -2.71
C GLY A 41 -15.55 3.08 -2.60
N LEU A 42 -15.84 3.55 -1.38
CA LEU A 42 -16.29 4.94 -1.17
C LEU A 42 -15.23 5.95 -1.60
N ALA A 43 -13.95 5.69 -1.26
CA ALA A 43 -12.87 6.60 -1.64
C ALA A 43 -12.73 6.71 -3.16
N THR A 44 -12.76 5.58 -3.90
CA THR A 44 -12.68 5.58 -5.36
C THR A 44 -13.88 6.28 -5.99
N ARG A 45 -15.11 6.04 -5.49
CA ARG A 45 -16.31 6.67 -6.04
C ARG A 45 -16.26 8.19 -5.89
N ILE A 46 -16.00 8.67 -4.67
CA ILE A 46 -15.93 10.12 -4.39
C ILE A 46 -14.78 10.76 -5.16
N PHE A 47 -13.62 10.08 -5.23
CA PHE A 47 -12.46 10.57 -5.97
C PHE A 47 -12.78 10.80 -7.46
N MET A 48 -13.48 9.88 -8.10
CA MET A 48 -13.86 10.03 -9.52
C MET A 48 -14.87 11.15 -9.77
N ASP A 49 -15.68 11.51 -8.76
CA ASP A 49 -16.59 12.65 -8.86
C ASP A 49 -15.90 14.01 -8.69
N GLU A 50 -14.75 14.00 -8.00
CA GLU A 50 -14.08 15.20 -7.51
C GLU A 50 -12.86 15.62 -8.33
N ILE A 51 -12.36 14.76 -9.25
CA ILE A 51 -11.10 14.99 -9.94
C ILE A 51 -11.22 14.85 -11.46
N ASP A 52 -10.53 15.75 -12.18
CA ASP A 52 -10.21 15.49 -13.58
C ASP A 52 -9.08 14.46 -13.68
N PRO A 53 -9.27 13.30 -14.36
CA PRO A 53 -8.22 12.32 -14.52
C PRO A 53 -6.92 12.86 -15.16
N ARG A 54 -7.00 13.97 -15.89
CA ARG A 54 -5.86 14.61 -16.55
C ARG A 54 -5.19 15.71 -15.76
N CYS A 55 -5.68 16.04 -14.55
CA CYS A 55 -5.06 17.08 -13.72
C CYS A 55 -3.60 16.74 -13.38
N ASP A 56 -2.81 17.75 -13.02
CA ASP A 56 -1.50 17.53 -12.41
C ASP A 56 -1.68 16.91 -11.01
N PRO A 57 -1.10 15.72 -10.71
CA PRO A 57 -1.21 15.09 -9.40
C PRO A 57 -0.65 15.93 -8.25
N LEU A 58 0.27 16.83 -8.51
CA LEU A 58 0.84 17.78 -7.53
C LEU A 58 0.23 19.19 -7.64
N GLY A 59 -0.73 19.38 -8.54
CA GLY A 59 -1.45 20.65 -8.70
C GLY A 59 -2.46 20.91 -7.57
N ALA A 60 -2.92 22.16 -7.47
CA ALA A 60 -3.95 22.55 -6.50
C ALA A 60 -5.29 21.82 -6.75
N ASP A 61 -5.61 21.54 -8.03
CA ASP A 61 -6.83 20.82 -8.44
C ASP A 61 -6.82 19.33 -8.10
N SER A 62 -5.67 18.79 -7.72
CA SER A 62 -5.58 17.41 -7.24
C SER A 62 -6.35 17.25 -5.94
N THR A 63 -7.11 16.16 -5.82
CA THR A 63 -7.90 15.80 -4.64
C THR A 63 -7.36 14.53 -4.02
N LEU A 64 -7.39 14.45 -2.68
CA LEU A 64 -7.05 13.26 -1.92
C LEU A 64 -8.21 12.87 -1.03
N ILE A 65 -8.58 11.59 -1.05
CA ILE A 65 -9.68 11.03 -0.26
C ILE A 65 -9.14 10.00 0.74
N ILE A 66 -9.57 10.09 2.00
CA ILE A 66 -9.36 9.01 2.99
C ILE A 66 -10.72 8.52 3.44
N ALA A 67 -11.00 7.23 3.29
CA ALA A 67 -12.26 6.64 3.74
C ALA A 67 -12.03 5.51 4.74
N THR A 68 -12.98 5.40 5.67
CA THR A 68 -13.12 4.31 6.63
C THR A 68 -14.19 3.32 6.17
N SER A 69 -14.45 2.28 6.94
CA SER A 69 -15.41 1.23 6.62
C SER A 69 -16.43 1.03 7.75
N PRO A 70 -17.52 0.30 7.50
CA PRO A 70 -18.52 0.02 8.53
C PRO A 70 -18.00 -0.87 9.68
N LEU A 71 -16.94 -1.65 9.46
CA LEU A 71 -16.36 -2.48 10.51
C LEU A 71 -15.36 -1.73 11.41
N ILE A 72 -14.82 -0.58 10.96
CA ILE A 72 -13.92 0.24 11.78
C ILE A 72 -14.72 0.88 12.92
N GLY A 73 -14.18 0.80 14.14
CA GLY A 73 -14.84 1.25 15.36
C GLY A 73 -15.69 0.15 16.04
N THR A 74 -15.81 -1.04 15.42
CA THR A 74 -16.39 -2.24 16.01
C THR A 74 -15.30 -3.13 16.63
N ARG A 75 -15.71 -4.32 17.14
CA ARG A 75 -14.79 -5.36 17.64
C ARG A 75 -14.29 -6.32 16.53
N ALA A 76 -14.64 -6.09 15.26
CA ALA A 76 -14.18 -6.94 14.16
C ALA A 76 -12.64 -7.00 14.14
N PRO A 77 -12.04 -8.21 14.10
CA PRO A 77 -10.59 -8.34 14.21
C PRO A 77 -9.90 -7.73 12.99
N THR A 78 -8.81 -7.01 13.22
CA THR A 78 -8.02 -6.31 12.20
C THR A 78 -8.72 -5.16 11.43
N ALA A 79 -9.93 -4.75 11.84
CA ALA A 79 -10.66 -3.61 11.29
C ALA A 79 -10.05 -2.28 11.76
N CYS A 80 -8.94 -1.90 11.17
CA CYS A 80 -8.14 -0.74 11.57
C CYS A 80 -7.50 0.01 10.39
N ARG A 81 -7.90 -0.33 9.15
CA ARG A 81 -7.25 0.22 7.97
C ARG A 81 -8.08 1.31 7.30
N GLY A 82 -7.57 2.54 7.31
CA GLY A 82 -8.06 3.60 6.43
C GLY A 82 -7.57 3.37 5.00
N HIS A 83 -8.34 3.78 4.02
CA HIS A 83 -7.98 3.69 2.61
C HIS A 83 -7.85 5.08 2.00
N MET A 84 -6.73 5.35 1.35
CA MET A 84 -6.41 6.62 0.71
C MET A 84 -6.42 6.44 -0.81
N VAL A 85 -7.14 7.32 -1.52
CA VAL A 85 -7.17 7.38 -2.99
C VAL A 85 -6.80 8.79 -3.44
N PHE A 86 -5.95 8.87 -4.45
CA PHE A 86 -5.41 10.11 -5.02
C PHE A 86 -4.90 9.84 -6.44
N LYS A 87 -4.52 10.87 -7.18
CA LYS A 87 -3.75 10.69 -8.43
C LYS A 87 -2.27 10.58 -8.08
N SER A 88 -1.63 9.49 -8.50
CA SER A 88 -0.22 9.22 -8.19
C SER A 88 0.72 10.14 -8.96
N PRO A 89 1.62 10.88 -8.32
CA PRO A 89 2.66 11.65 -9.00
C PRO A 89 3.77 10.77 -9.59
N LEU A 90 3.91 9.54 -9.10
CA LEU A 90 4.90 8.58 -9.59
C LEU A 90 4.44 7.94 -10.90
N THR A 91 3.19 7.48 -10.96
CA THR A 91 2.66 6.72 -12.11
C THR A 91 1.79 7.53 -13.06
N GLY A 92 1.20 8.64 -12.61
CA GLY A 92 0.17 9.39 -13.33
C GLY A 92 -1.22 8.74 -13.28
N LEU A 93 -1.33 7.56 -12.69
CA LEU A 93 -2.54 6.74 -12.58
C LEU A 93 -3.20 6.89 -11.20
N ILE A 94 -4.25 6.09 -10.95
CA ILE A 94 -4.85 6.05 -9.62
C ILE A 94 -3.84 5.56 -8.59
N GLY A 95 -3.62 6.35 -7.53
CA GLY A 95 -2.93 5.97 -6.32
C GLY A 95 -3.94 5.39 -5.33
N SER A 96 -3.68 4.19 -4.82
CA SER A 96 -4.57 3.47 -3.91
C SER A 96 -3.74 2.83 -2.82
N SER A 97 -3.80 3.36 -1.61
CA SER A 97 -2.97 2.91 -0.50
C SER A 97 -3.81 2.71 0.77
N ASN A 98 -3.53 1.68 1.55
CA ASN A 98 -4.16 1.52 2.85
C ASN A 98 -3.14 1.44 3.97
N CYS A 99 -3.50 1.98 5.13
CA CYS A 99 -2.65 2.03 6.29
C CYS A 99 -3.32 1.38 7.50
N GLY A 100 -2.60 0.50 8.18
CA GLY A 100 -2.97 0.01 9.50
C GLY A 100 -2.64 1.03 10.60
N GLY A 101 -2.48 0.59 11.83
CA GLY A 101 -2.19 1.46 12.97
C GLY A 101 -3.46 1.82 13.73
N THR A 102 -3.57 3.07 14.14
CA THR A 102 -4.65 3.52 15.04
C THR A 102 -5.47 4.67 14.47
N TRP A 103 -4.93 5.47 13.56
CA TRP A 103 -5.54 6.71 13.08
C TRP A 103 -6.95 6.52 12.50
N ALA A 104 -7.18 5.51 11.68
CA ALA A 104 -8.48 5.28 11.04
C ALA A 104 -9.61 5.05 12.06
N ASN A 105 -9.31 4.35 13.18
CA ASN A 105 -10.29 4.15 14.24
C ASN A 105 -10.62 5.45 14.97
N PHE A 106 -9.64 6.32 15.20
CA PHE A 106 -9.86 7.61 15.84
C PHE A 106 -10.54 8.61 14.89
N PHE A 107 -10.23 8.58 13.60
CA PHE A 107 -10.96 9.34 12.60
C PHE A 107 -12.44 8.90 12.51
N LYS A 108 -12.71 7.60 12.48
CA LYS A 108 -14.07 7.08 12.58
C LYS A 108 -14.76 7.59 13.86
N SER A 109 -14.07 7.53 14.99
CA SER A 109 -14.60 7.98 16.29
C SER A 109 -14.75 9.50 16.41
N SER A 110 -14.23 10.32 15.49
CA SER A 110 -14.54 11.75 15.42
C SER A 110 -15.95 12.03 14.85
N GLY A 111 -16.56 11.02 14.21
CA GLY A 111 -17.91 11.11 13.68
C GLY A 111 -17.99 11.30 12.17
N TYR A 112 -16.93 10.93 11.45
CA TYR A 112 -16.86 10.98 10.00
C TYR A 112 -16.49 9.64 9.40
N ASP A 113 -16.96 9.39 8.18
CA ASP A 113 -16.65 8.19 7.41
C ASP A 113 -15.60 8.45 6.34
N VAL A 114 -15.61 9.65 5.77
CA VAL A 114 -14.75 10.06 4.66
C VAL A 114 -14.18 11.45 4.92
N LEU A 115 -12.90 11.63 4.60
CA LEU A 115 -12.20 12.91 4.55
C LEU A 115 -11.80 13.20 3.11
N VAL A 116 -12.19 14.37 2.60
CA VAL A 116 -11.85 14.91 1.28
C VAL A 116 -10.94 16.12 1.48
N ILE A 117 -9.76 16.12 0.87
CA ILE A 117 -8.79 17.21 0.96
C ILE A 117 -8.56 17.78 -0.44
N LYS A 118 -8.88 19.05 -0.62
CA LYS A 118 -8.76 19.82 -1.87
C LYS A 118 -7.87 21.03 -1.69
N GLY A 119 -7.50 21.63 -2.80
CA GLY A 119 -6.76 22.89 -2.79
C GLY A 119 -5.31 22.75 -2.31
N ARG A 120 -4.68 23.90 -2.09
CA ARG A 120 -3.32 24.06 -1.56
C ARG A 120 -3.29 25.24 -0.60
N ALA A 121 -2.81 25.06 0.61
CA ALA A 121 -2.57 26.17 1.54
C ALA A 121 -1.42 27.05 1.05
N ALA A 122 -1.49 28.36 1.32
CA ALA A 122 -0.42 29.30 0.97
C ALA A 122 0.88 29.02 1.75
N GLU A 123 0.74 28.53 2.98
CA GLU A 123 1.82 28.27 3.93
C GLU A 123 1.62 26.89 4.55
N PRO A 124 2.65 26.26 5.16
CA PRO A 124 2.50 24.99 5.85
C PRO A 124 1.41 25.02 6.93
N VAL A 125 0.49 24.05 6.83
CA VAL A 125 -0.63 23.86 7.76
C VAL A 125 -0.73 22.42 8.24
N MET A 126 -1.49 22.22 9.31
CA MET A 126 -2.04 20.93 9.69
C MET A 126 -3.56 21.01 9.84
N ILE A 127 -4.22 19.88 9.68
CA ILE A 127 -5.65 19.72 9.97
C ILE A 127 -5.76 19.12 11.38
N ASP A 128 -6.55 19.77 12.23
CA ASP A 128 -6.88 19.27 13.56
C ASP A 128 -8.35 18.90 13.65
N ILE A 129 -8.64 17.61 13.84
CA ILE A 129 -10.00 17.06 13.95
C ILE A 129 -10.22 16.66 15.39
N GLY A 130 -10.72 17.61 16.18
CA GLY A 130 -11.11 17.42 17.56
C GLY A 130 -12.51 16.77 17.72
N PRO A 131 -12.95 16.53 18.95
CA PRO A 131 -14.26 15.96 19.24
C PRO A 131 -15.42 16.92 18.92
N ASP A 132 -15.18 18.22 19.06
CA ASP A 132 -16.19 19.29 18.96
C ASP A 132 -15.87 20.30 17.85
N GLU A 133 -14.61 20.46 17.48
CA GLU A 133 -14.11 21.46 16.55
C GLU A 133 -13.13 20.87 15.54
N ILE A 134 -13.12 21.45 14.35
CA ILE A 134 -12.19 21.11 13.28
C ILE A 134 -11.54 22.38 12.79
N GLU A 135 -10.22 22.39 12.74
CA GLU A 135 -9.44 23.58 12.41
C GLU A 135 -8.33 23.29 11.38
N ILE A 136 -8.00 24.30 10.59
CA ILE A 136 -6.77 24.37 9.79
C ILE A 136 -5.79 25.24 10.58
N VAL A 137 -4.71 24.65 11.08
CA VAL A 137 -3.78 25.30 12.00
C VAL A 137 -2.43 25.52 11.30
N PRO A 138 -1.79 26.69 11.46
CA PRO A 138 -0.42 26.92 10.98
C PRO A 138 0.55 25.86 11.50
N ALA A 139 1.44 25.37 10.64
CA ALA A 139 2.39 24.30 10.96
C ALA A 139 3.83 24.59 10.51
N LYS A 140 4.24 25.86 10.39
CA LYS A 140 5.61 26.26 10.02
C LYS A 140 6.67 25.69 10.95
N ASP A 141 6.36 25.58 12.24
CA ASP A 141 7.25 25.04 13.28
C ASP A 141 7.36 23.52 13.26
N LEU A 142 6.53 22.83 12.46
CA LEU A 142 6.60 21.40 12.19
C LEU A 142 7.30 21.07 10.87
N TRP A 143 7.35 22.04 9.93
CA TRP A 143 7.99 21.85 8.63
C TRP A 143 9.49 21.64 8.79
N GLY A 144 10.03 20.65 8.06
CA GLY A 144 11.42 20.21 8.21
C GLY A 144 11.63 19.13 9.30
N LEU A 145 10.67 18.93 10.21
CA LEU A 145 10.75 17.84 11.18
C LEU A 145 10.43 16.50 10.50
N ASP A 146 11.14 15.45 10.91
CA ASP A 146 10.80 14.09 10.52
C ASP A 146 9.45 13.63 11.13
N ALA A 147 8.90 12.51 10.62
CA ALA A 147 7.58 12.03 11.04
C ALA A 147 7.52 11.65 12.54
N HIS A 148 8.63 11.17 13.11
CA HIS A 148 8.71 10.81 14.52
C HIS A 148 8.66 12.06 15.41
N LYS A 149 9.48 13.07 15.12
CA LYS A 149 9.50 14.34 15.85
C LYS A 149 8.19 15.10 15.71
N THR A 150 7.60 15.09 14.50
CA THR A 150 6.26 15.66 14.27
C THR A 150 5.21 15.00 15.14
N THR A 151 5.19 13.65 15.18
CA THR A 151 4.26 12.90 16.02
C THR A 151 4.49 13.17 17.51
N GLU A 152 5.73 13.22 17.97
CA GLU A 152 6.08 13.54 19.36
C GLU A 152 5.56 14.92 19.76
N LYS A 153 5.91 15.94 18.98
CA LYS A 153 5.52 17.32 19.25
C LYS A 153 4.00 17.52 19.30
N LEU A 154 3.26 16.85 18.39
CA LEU A 154 1.79 16.94 18.35
C LEU A 154 1.08 16.12 19.45
N THR A 155 1.79 15.23 20.14
CA THR A 155 1.23 14.39 21.21
C THR A 155 1.80 14.70 22.59
N GLU A 156 2.82 15.56 22.72
CA GLU A 156 3.55 15.84 23.95
C GLU A 156 2.65 16.33 25.10
N LYS A 157 1.73 17.25 24.80
CA LYS A 157 0.83 17.87 25.77
C LYS A 157 -0.48 17.10 26.00
N SER A 158 -0.55 15.84 25.54
CA SER A 158 -1.77 15.05 25.62
C SER A 158 -1.90 14.36 26.96
N GLU A 159 -3.06 14.48 27.60
CA GLU A 159 -3.38 13.76 28.83
C GLU A 159 -3.47 12.23 28.58
N PRO A 160 -3.18 11.41 29.60
CA PRO A 160 -3.42 9.97 29.54
C PRO A 160 -4.88 9.67 29.16
N GLY A 161 -5.08 8.84 28.12
CA GLY A 161 -6.41 8.48 27.60
C GLY A 161 -7.00 9.46 26.56
N ASN A 162 -6.41 10.64 26.38
CA ASN A 162 -6.82 11.64 25.40
C ASN A 162 -5.75 11.86 24.29
N ARG A 163 -4.86 10.91 24.09
CA ARG A 163 -3.78 11.05 23.11
C ARG A 163 -4.32 11.00 21.68
N PRO A 164 -4.14 12.06 20.87
CA PRO A 164 -4.54 12.08 19.47
C PRO A 164 -3.70 11.11 18.63
N ARG A 165 -4.15 10.86 17.41
CA ARG A 165 -3.46 10.05 16.40
C ARG A 165 -3.06 10.93 15.25
N ILE A 166 -1.88 10.66 14.72
CA ILE A 166 -1.24 11.55 13.76
C ILE A 166 -1.00 10.82 12.43
N LEU A 167 -1.47 11.43 11.34
CA LEU A 167 -0.90 11.21 10.01
C LEU A 167 0.00 12.39 9.70
N CYS A 168 1.21 12.15 9.23
CA CYS A 168 2.10 13.25 8.83
C CYS A 168 3.05 12.82 7.71
N ILE A 169 3.62 13.82 7.04
CA ILE A 169 4.72 13.64 6.11
C ILE A 169 6.04 13.97 6.80
N GLY A 170 7.10 13.27 6.37
CA GLY A 170 8.48 13.64 6.67
C GLY A 170 9.07 14.59 5.62
N PRO A 171 10.36 14.91 5.72
CA PRO A 171 11.09 15.73 4.75
C PRO A 171 10.95 15.28 3.30
N ALA A 172 10.83 13.96 3.04
CA ALA A 172 10.63 13.46 1.68
C ALA A 172 9.31 13.95 1.06
N GLY A 173 8.21 13.96 1.83
CA GLY A 173 6.94 14.51 1.34
C GLY A 173 7.02 16.01 1.10
N GLU A 174 7.66 16.76 2.01
CA GLU A 174 7.88 18.21 1.90
C GLU A 174 8.70 18.59 0.66
N ASN A 175 9.70 17.76 0.31
CA ASN A 175 10.56 17.92 -0.87
C ASN A 175 9.97 17.26 -2.14
N LEU A 176 8.70 16.87 -2.12
CA LEU A 176 7.98 16.27 -3.26
C LEU A 176 8.69 15.05 -3.85
N VAL A 177 9.31 14.23 -3.01
CA VAL A 177 9.89 12.93 -3.41
C VAL A 177 8.76 12.02 -3.89
N LEU A 178 8.79 11.58 -5.16
CA LEU A 178 7.67 10.88 -5.79
C LEU A 178 7.41 9.48 -5.21
N ILE A 179 8.38 8.93 -4.50
CA ILE A 179 8.28 7.68 -3.75
C ILE A 179 8.03 7.90 -2.25
N SER A 180 7.55 9.09 -1.86
CA SER A 180 7.28 9.39 -0.44
C SER A 180 5.92 8.88 0.04
N SER A 181 5.84 8.70 1.35
CA SER A 181 4.72 8.08 2.08
C SER A 181 4.13 9.01 3.12
N VAL A 182 2.87 8.77 3.50
CA VAL A 182 2.25 9.38 4.68
C VAL A 182 2.34 8.41 5.85
N ILE A 183 2.91 8.86 6.96
CA ILE A 183 3.21 8.05 8.14
C ILE A 183 2.12 8.18 9.21
N ASN A 184 1.66 7.06 9.74
CA ASN A 184 0.71 6.95 10.84
C ASN A 184 1.42 6.53 12.11
N ASP A 185 1.33 7.35 13.15
CA ASP A 185 1.83 7.08 14.51
C ASP A 185 3.26 6.51 14.51
N LYS A 186 4.17 7.09 13.70
CA LYS A 186 5.60 6.81 13.55
C LYS A 186 6.01 5.66 12.62
N SER A 187 5.16 4.63 12.40
CA SER A 187 5.68 3.40 11.79
C SER A 187 4.76 2.71 10.79
N ARG A 188 3.48 3.05 10.75
CA ARG A 188 2.57 2.57 9.71
C ARG A 188 2.44 3.61 8.61
N ALA A 189 2.29 3.17 7.38
CA ALA A 189 2.32 4.08 6.24
C ALA A 189 1.19 3.82 5.23
N TYR A 190 0.70 4.89 4.64
CA TYR A 190 0.17 4.86 3.27
C TYR A 190 1.39 4.91 2.36
N GLY A 191 1.94 3.73 2.04
CA GLY A 191 3.32 3.57 1.60
C GLY A 191 3.56 4.00 0.16
N ARG A 192 2.90 3.33 -0.78
CA ARG A 192 3.27 3.39 -2.20
C ARG A 192 2.50 4.45 -2.99
N SER A 193 2.98 4.75 -4.20
CA SER A 193 2.40 5.67 -5.19
C SER A 193 2.57 7.16 -4.89
N GLY A 194 3.40 7.57 -3.91
CA GLY A 194 3.77 8.98 -3.69
C GLY A 194 2.75 9.82 -2.92
N SER A 195 2.00 9.20 -2.00
CA SER A 195 1.02 9.92 -1.16
C SER A 195 1.62 11.08 -0.36
N GLY A 196 2.87 10.94 0.08
CA GLY A 196 3.59 11.98 0.82
C GLY A 196 3.81 13.24 -0.01
N ALA A 197 4.20 13.10 -1.27
CA ALA A 197 4.38 14.23 -2.18
C ALA A 197 3.05 14.96 -2.47
N VAL A 198 1.94 14.22 -2.53
CA VAL A 198 0.60 14.85 -2.70
C VAL A 198 0.24 15.71 -1.49
N LEU A 199 0.50 15.27 -0.26
CA LEU A 199 0.29 16.12 0.93
C LEU A 199 1.29 17.29 0.94
N GLY A 200 2.56 17.04 0.62
CA GLY A 200 3.59 18.09 0.53
C GLY A 200 3.22 19.17 -0.47
N SER A 201 2.73 18.81 -1.66
CA SER A 201 2.31 19.77 -2.68
C SER A 201 1.13 20.65 -2.24
N LYS A 202 0.36 20.20 -1.23
CA LYS A 202 -0.73 20.95 -0.61
C LYS A 202 -0.29 21.81 0.58
N ASN A 203 0.99 21.82 0.92
CA ASN A 203 1.54 22.40 2.15
C ASN A 203 0.87 21.80 3.41
N LEU A 204 0.42 20.53 3.36
CA LEU A 204 -0.23 19.85 4.47
C LEU A 204 0.75 18.94 5.20
N LYS A 205 1.23 19.39 6.37
CA LYS A 205 2.22 18.66 7.19
C LYS A 205 1.65 17.47 7.91
N ALA A 206 0.47 17.64 8.51
CA ALA A 206 -0.11 16.62 9.38
C ALA A 206 -1.64 16.70 9.43
N ILE A 207 -2.25 15.55 9.81
CA ILE A 207 -3.68 15.44 10.16
C ILE A 207 -3.73 14.81 11.55
N ARG A 208 -4.06 15.63 12.55
CA ARG A 208 -4.26 15.21 13.93
C ARG A 208 -5.72 14.85 14.13
N VAL A 209 -6.00 13.74 14.79
CA VAL A 209 -7.37 13.31 15.04
C VAL A 209 -7.55 12.80 16.45
N PHE A 210 -8.67 13.18 17.04
CA PHE A 210 -9.15 12.65 18.31
C PHE A 210 -10.68 12.54 18.30
N GLY A 211 -11.22 11.38 18.68
CA GLY A 211 -12.66 11.15 18.73
C GLY A 211 -13.03 10.07 19.73
N LYS A 212 -14.29 10.09 20.21
CA LYS A 212 -14.85 9.13 21.19
C LYS A 212 -16.22 8.58 20.78
N LYS A 213 -16.75 8.97 19.62
CA LYS A 213 -18.07 8.50 19.13
C LYS A 213 -18.01 7.02 18.82
N LYS A 214 -19.07 6.30 19.19
CA LYS A 214 -19.18 4.85 18.96
C LYS A 214 -20.02 4.57 17.73
N ILE A 215 -19.72 3.47 17.05
CA ILE A 215 -20.51 2.94 15.96
C ILE A 215 -21.67 2.11 16.51
N GLN A 216 -22.84 2.25 15.92
CA GLN A 216 -24.01 1.43 16.21
C GLN A 216 -24.01 0.21 15.29
N ILE A 217 -24.26 -0.96 15.85
CA ILE A 217 -24.39 -2.24 15.15
C ILE A 217 -25.88 -2.57 15.09
N ASN A 218 -26.39 -2.93 13.90
CA ASN A 218 -27.79 -3.22 13.69
C ASN A 218 -28.24 -4.51 14.38
N ASP A 219 -27.44 -5.59 14.26
CA ASP A 219 -27.71 -6.90 14.87
C ASP A 219 -26.46 -7.37 15.64
N SER A 220 -26.46 -7.10 16.95
CA SER A 220 -25.30 -7.39 17.81
C SER A 220 -25.10 -8.90 18.05
N GLU A 221 -26.14 -9.71 18.03
CA GLU A 221 -26.04 -11.17 18.26
C GLU A 221 -25.42 -11.84 17.03
N ARG A 222 -25.93 -11.52 15.85
CA ARG A 222 -25.38 -12.02 14.58
C ARG A 222 -23.95 -11.54 14.36
N PHE A 223 -23.64 -10.28 14.73
CA PHE A 223 -22.27 -9.78 14.71
C PHE A 223 -21.36 -10.56 15.63
N GLN A 224 -21.77 -10.84 16.89
CA GLN A 224 -20.99 -11.61 17.85
C GLN A 224 -20.71 -13.04 17.35
N SER A 225 -21.70 -13.70 16.74
CA SER A 225 -21.52 -15.04 16.15
C SER A 225 -20.45 -15.03 15.03
N GLY A 226 -20.47 -14.01 14.15
CA GLY A 226 -19.45 -13.86 13.10
C GLY A 226 -18.07 -13.54 13.66
N LEU A 227 -17.99 -12.72 14.70
CA LEU A 227 -16.77 -12.39 15.42
C LEU A 227 -16.12 -13.63 16.05
N ASP A 228 -16.91 -14.46 16.75
CA ASP A 228 -16.43 -15.67 17.42
C ASP A 228 -15.88 -16.67 16.39
N GLN A 229 -16.57 -16.85 15.28
CA GLN A 229 -16.11 -17.68 14.16
C GLN A 229 -14.78 -17.15 13.59
N ALA A 230 -14.68 -15.85 13.30
CA ALA A 230 -13.45 -15.24 12.77
C ALA A 230 -12.27 -15.40 13.71
N LEU A 231 -12.46 -15.14 15.01
CA LEU A 231 -11.43 -15.30 16.04
C LEU A 231 -10.99 -16.76 16.21
N TYR A 232 -11.94 -17.71 16.14
CA TYR A 232 -11.64 -19.13 16.17
C TYR A 232 -10.74 -19.55 15.00
N LEU A 233 -11.12 -19.17 13.77
CA LEU A 233 -10.35 -19.49 12.56
C LEU A 233 -8.95 -18.85 12.58
N MET A 234 -8.83 -17.58 13.00
CA MET A 234 -7.52 -16.92 13.15
C MET A 234 -6.63 -17.60 14.18
N LYS A 235 -7.23 -18.13 15.26
CA LYS A 235 -6.51 -18.89 16.29
C LYS A 235 -6.11 -20.28 15.81
N ALA A 236 -6.87 -20.89 14.93
CA ALA A 236 -6.60 -22.22 14.36
C ALA A 236 -5.52 -22.17 13.26
N ALA A 237 -5.42 -21.06 12.51
CA ALA A 237 -4.48 -20.93 11.39
C ALA A 237 -3.04 -20.69 11.88
N PRO A 238 -2.05 -21.55 11.55
CA PRO A 238 -0.67 -21.45 12.03
C PRO A 238 -0.01 -20.12 11.65
N ILE A 239 -0.32 -19.59 10.46
CA ILE A 239 0.27 -18.36 9.95
C ILE A 239 -0.12 -17.16 10.81
N THR A 240 -1.42 -16.95 11.03
CA THR A 240 -1.91 -15.80 11.80
C THR A 240 -1.62 -15.92 13.29
N LYS A 241 -1.67 -17.16 13.82
CA LYS A 241 -1.48 -17.42 15.26
C LYS A 241 -0.03 -17.43 15.67
N ARG A 242 0.85 -18.03 14.84
CA ARG A 242 2.24 -18.32 15.22
C ARG A 242 3.24 -17.56 14.38
N LEU A 243 3.35 -17.85 13.08
CA LEU A 243 4.40 -17.28 12.22
C LEU A 243 4.43 -15.74 12.28
N MET A 244 3.29 -15.10 12.02
CA MET A 244 3.19 -13.64 12.01
C MET A 244 3.40 -13.02 13.40
N ARG A 245 2.98 -13.71 14.47
CA ARG A 245 3.16 -13.21 15.83
C ARG A 245 4.60 -13.36 16.32
N GLU A 246 5.29 -14.42 15.96
CA GLU A 246 6.65 -14.72 16.40
C GLU A 246 7.68 -13.97 15.55
N LEU A 247 7.57 -14.05 14.23
CA LEU A 247 8.57 -13.54 13.30
C LEU A 247 8.11 -12.28 12.52
N GLY A 248 6.81 -11.96 12.50
CA GLY A 248 6.28 -10.92 11.61
C GLY A 248 6.33 -11.34 10.15
N THR A 249 6.31 -10.37 9.25
CA THR A 249 6.43 -10.64 7.80
C THR A 249 7.82 -11.14 7.41
N SER A 250 8.87 -10.81 8.17
CA SER A 250 10.21 -11.32 7.94
C SER A 250 10.31 -12.85 8.00
N GLY A 251 9.36 -13.52 8.69
CA GLY A 251 9.24 -14.99 8.67
C GLY A 251 8.86 -15.58 7.31
N LEU A 252 8.43 -14.75 6.34
CA LEU A 252 8.17 -15.19 4.97
C LEU A 252 9.45 -15.40 4.16
N LEU A 253 10.59 -14.83 4.56
CA LEU A 253 11.83 -14.84 3.77
C LEU A 253 12.20 -16.25 3.29
N LYS A 254 12.34 -17.20 4.21
CA LYS A 254 12.70 -18.58 3.88
C LYS A 254 11.62 -19.33 3.09
N LEU A 255 10.34 -18.97 3.28
CA LEU A 255 9.26 -19.56 2.50
C LEU A 255 9.29 -19.10 1.05
N ILE A 256 9.61 -17.83 0.81
CA ILE A 256 9.74 -17.26 -0.53
C ILE A 256 11.00 -17.76 -1.23
N ASP A 257 12.08 -17.99 -0.47
CA ASP A 257 13.32 -18.62 -0.96
C ASP A 257 13.07 -20.02 -1.51
N ILE A 258 12.38 -20.88 -0.75
CA ILE A 258 12.00 -22.24 -1.19
C ILE A 258 11.21 -22.23 -2.51
N MET A 259 10.56 -21.11 -2.84
CA MET A 259 9.85 -20.94 -4.10
C MET A 259 10.71 -20.33 -5.20
N ASP A 260 11.99 -20.10 -4.96
CA ASP A 260 12.89 -19.44 -5.91
C ASP A 260 12.42 -18.03 -6.35
N MET A 261 11.68 -17.32 -5.46
CA MET A 261 11.05 -16.04 -5.80
C MET A 261 11.77 -14.81 -5.22
N LEU A 262 12.87 -14.99 -4.45
CA LEU A 262 13.61 -13.85 -3.90
C LEU A 262 14.44 -13.17 -4.99
N PRO A 263 14.25 -11.87 -5.28
CA PRO A 263 15.10 -11.14 -6.20
C PRO A 263 16.49 -10.87 -5.59
N HIS A 264 17.49 -10.77 -6.46
CA HIS A 264 18.84 -10.41 -6.13
C HIS A 264 19.40 -9.44 -7.17
N LYS A 265 20.06 -8.36 -6.72
CA LYS A 265 20.73 -7.35 -7.55
C LYS A 265 19.85 -6.84 -8.72
N ASN A 266 18.82 -6.08 -8.38
CA ASN A 266 17.88 -5.55 -9.36
C ASN A 266 17.20 -6.64 -10.22
N PHE A 267 16.80 -7.76 -9.62
CA PHE A 267 16.20 -8.91 -10.33
C PHE A 267 17.10 -9.53 -11.41
N GLN A 268 18.43 -9.39 -11.32
CA GLN A 268 19.34 -10.06 -12.28
C GLN A 268 19.24 -11.58 -12.13
N ASP A 269 19.24 -12.07 -10.91
CA ASP A 269 19.11 -13.48 -10.57
C ASP A 269 18.31 -13.69 -9.27
N ASN A 270 18.24 -14.93 -8.80
CA ASN A 270 17.67 -15.34 -7.51
C ASN A 270 18.65 -16.20 -6.70
N LEU A 271 19.95 -16.05 -6.96
CA LEU A 271 20.99 -16.88 -6.36
C LEU A 271 21.54 -16.21 -5.09
N HIS A 272 21.26 -16.81 -3.96
CA HIS A 272 21.78 -16.39 -2.67
C HIS A 272 22.83 -17.41 -2.19
N LYS A 273 23.96 -16.93 -1.66
CA LYS A 273 24.98 -17.81 -1.11
C LYS A 273 24.46 -18.51 0.16
N ASP A 274 24.90 -19.73 0.38
CA ASP A 274 24.60 -20.47 1.59
C ASP A 274 24.88 -19.62 2.83
N ASN A 275 23.96 -19.62 3.79
CA ASN A 275 23.99 -18.85 5.03
C ASN A 275 23.83 -17.31 4.93
N ASP A 276 23.81 -16.69 3.76
CA ASP A 276 23.59 -15.24 3.65
C ASP A 276 22.17 -14.85 4.05
N LEU A 277 21.17 -15.61 3.64
CA LEU A 277 19.78 -15.40 4.03
C LEU A 277 19.56 -15.52 5.54
N ASP A 278 20.32 -16.41 6.21
CA ASP A 278 20.25 -16.55 7.66
C ASP A 278 20.67 -15.28 8.40
N LYS A 279 21.55 -14.45 7.82
CA LYS A 279 22.02 -13.20 8.43
C LYS A 279 20.89 -12.18 8.57
N VAL A 280 19.89 -12.21 7.68
CA VAL A 280 18.78 -11.25 7.59
C VAL A 280 17.40 -11.88 7.77
N SER A 281 17.34 -13.16 8.16
CA SER A 281 16.09 -13.91 8.36
C SER A 281 15.25 -13.39 9.52
N GLY A 282 13.95 -13.75 9.52
CA GLY A 282 13.04 -13.40 10.61
C GLY A 282 13.49 -13.97 11.96
N GLU A 283 14.10 -15.16 11.97
CA GLU A 283 14.67 -15.80 13.15
C GLU A 283 15.86 -15.02 13.70
N THR A 284 16.73 -14.54 12.82
CA THR A 284 17.88 -13.71 13.20
C THR A 284 17.42 -12.35 13.71
N LEU A 285 16.44 -11.72 13.06
CA LEU A 285 15.82 -10.50 13.54
C LEU A 285 15.23 -10.69 14.95
N GLN A 286 14.46 -11.76 15.14
CA GLN A 286 13.87 -12.08 16.44
C GLN A 286 14.93 -12.25 17.53
N LYS A 287 16.00 -12.99 17.23
CA LYS A 287 17.07 -13.30 18.19
C LYS A 287 17.93 -12.09 18.54
N LYS A 288 18.26 -11.24 17.54
CA LYS A 288 19.27 -10.18 17.71
C LYS A 288 18.69 -8.83 18.12
N ILE A 289 17.53 -8.44 17.58
CA ILE A 289 17.06 -7.06 17.68
C ILE A 289 15.60 -6.90 18.12
N LEU A 290 14.78 -7.96 18.18
CA LEU A 290 13.39 -7.85 18.60
C LEU A 290 13.28 -7.54 20.10
N GLU A 291 12.61 -6.43 20.47
CA GLU A 291 12.22 -6.16 21.86
C GLU A 291 10.89 -6.82 22.22
N ARG A 292 9.89 -6.66 21.37
CA ARG A 292 8.55 -7.24 21.55
C ARG A 292 7.74 -7.24 20.26
N PRO A 293 6.76 -8.15 20.12
CA PRO A 293 5.74 -8.02 19.09
C PRO A 293 4.78 -6.87 19.42
N GLY A 294 4.12 -6.34 18.38
CA GLY A 294 3.08 -5.34 18.48
C GLY A 294 2.03 -5.55 17.39
N GLY A 295 0.96 -4.76 17.41
CA GLY A 295 -0.11 -4.85 16.42
C GLY A 295 -0.84 -3.54 16.21
N CYS A 296 -1.56 -3.44 15.11
CA CYS A 296 -2.51 -2.37 14.84
C CYS A 296 -3.68 -2.41 15.84
N PHE A 297 -4.53 -1.36 15.84
CA PHE A 297 -5.67 -1.27 16.74
C PHE A 297 -6.58 -2.53 16.66
N GLY A 298 -6.82 -3.18 17.79
CA GLY A 298 -7.68 -4.36 17.87
C GLY A 298 -7.20 -5.60 17.09
N CYS A 299 -5.93 -5.65 16.67
CA CYS A 299 -5.40 -6.72 15.83
C CYS A 299 -4.79 -7.88 16.64
N PRO A 300 -5.37 -9.10 16.58
CA PRO A 300 -4.84 -10.25 17.32
C PRO A 300 -3.63 -10.90 16.64
N ILE A 301 -3.31 -10.58 15.38
CA ILE A 301 -2.17 -11.16 14.63
C ILE A 301 -0.84 -10.70 15.22
N ALA A 302 -0.75 -9.43 15.62
CA ALA A 302 0.43 -8.84 16.26
C ALA A 302 1.74 -9.05 15.45
N CYS A 303 1.67 -8.81 14.12
CA CYS A 303 2.81 -8.97 13.20
C CYS A 303 3.87 -7.86 13.30
N GLN A 304 3.60 -6.79 14.01
CA GLN A 304 4.52 -5.66 14.18
C GLN A 304 5.74 -6.06 15.02
N ARG A 305 6.92 -5.60 14.60
CA ARG A 305 8.20 -5.87 15.28
C ARG A 305 8.75 -4.59 15.88
N HIS A 306 8.62 -4.42 17.21
CA HIS A 306 9.35 -3.37 17.90
C HIS A 306 10.77 -3.87 18.11
N THR A 307 11.72 -3.16 17.53
CA THR A 307 13.13 -3.56 17.48
C THR A 307 14.02 -2.51 18.11
N ARG A 308 15.16 -2.98 18.61
CA ARG A 308 16.21 -2.13 19.17
C ARG A 308 17.55 -2.51 18.58
N LEU A 309 18.28 -1.52 18.14
CA LEU A 309 19.65 -1.64 17.67
C LEU A 309 20.51 -0.64 18.41
N LYS A 310 21.39 -1.12 19.30
CA LYS A 310 22.17 -0.27 20.21
C LYS A 310 21.23 0.64 21.04
N ASP A 311 21.38 1.95 20.92
CA ASP A 311 20.57 2.98 21.58
C ASP A 311 19.32 3.40 20.77
N LYS A 312 19.22 2.99 19.50
CA LYS A 312 18.09 3.33 18.62
C LYS A 312 16.97 2.30 18.74
N LYS A 313 15.73 2.81 18.72
CA LYS A 313 14.51 2.01 18.70
C LYS A 313 13.68 2.37 17.47
N GLY A 314 12.98 1.37 16.94
CA GLY A 314 12.10 1.55 15.80
C GLY A 314 11.14 0.39 15.61
N GLU A 315 10.56 0.31 14.43
CA GLU A 315 9.69 -0.80 14.01
C GLU A 315 10.22 -1.41 12.72
N GLY A 316 10.10 -2.74 12.60
CA GLY A 316 10.56 -3.49 11.43
C GLY A 316 12.03 -3.93 11.58
N PRO A 317 12.69 -4.24 10.46
CA PRO A 317 12.17 -4.18 9.09
C PRO A 317 11.13 -5.27 8.78
N GLU A 318 10.20 -4.93 7.89
CA GLU A 318 9.24 -5.89 7.29
C GLU A 318 9.93 -6.70 6.18
N TYR A 319 9.34 -7.82 5.74
CA TYR A 319 9.84 -8.66 4.65
C TYR A 319 10.23 -7.86 3.40
N GLU A 320 9.29 -7.03 2.91
CA GLU A 320 9.52 -6.21 1.71
C GLU A 320 10.74 -5.30 1.86
N THR A 321 10.93 -4.72 3.04
CA THR A 321 12.09 -3.86 3.31
C THR A 321 13.38 -4.67 3.32
N ILE A 322 13.41 -5.84 4.00
CA ILE A 322 14.60 -6.70 4.05
C ILE A 322 15.03 -7.10 2.63
N VAL A 323 14.07 -7.47 1.79
CA VAL A 323 14.38 -7.93 0.44
C VAL A 323 14.77 -6.77 -0.46
N MET A 324 13.97 -5.71 -0.54
CA MET A 324 14.22 -4.64 -1.51
C MET A 324 15.41 -3.74 -1.16
N THR A 325 15.60 -3.39 0.13
CA THR A 325 16.77 -2.59 0.53
C THR A 325 17.99 -3.44 0.91
N GLY A 326 17.79 -4.75 1.03
CA GLY A 326 18.84 -5.73 1.32
C GLY A 326 19.17 -6.56 0.08
N LEU A 327 18.49 -7.68 -0.12
CA LEU A 327 18.84 -8.69 -1.13
C LEU A 327 18.89 -8.13 -2.55
N ASP A 328 17.91 -7.33 -2.94
CA ASP A 328 17.85 -6.70 -4.26
C ASP A 328 18.97 -5.66 -4.49
N CYS A 329 19.54 -5.12 -3.39
CA CYS A 329 20.75 -4.31 -3.38
C CYS A 329 22.04 -5.12 -3.07
N GLY A 330 21.96 -6.46 -2.99
CA GLY A 330 23.10 -7.34 -2.68
C GLY A 330 23.58 -7.25 -1.21
N ILE A 331 22.81 -6.66 -0.30
CA ILE A 331 23.17 -6.36 1.09
C ILE A 331 22.59 -7.41 2.03
N TYR A 332 23.44 -8.08 2.79
CA TYR A 332 23.08 -9.11 3.81
C TYR A 332 23.47 -8.68 5.22
N ASP A 333 23.47 -7.37 5.48
CA ASP A 333 23.72 -6.78 6.79
C ASP A 333 22.41 -6.31 7.43
N LEU A 334 21.90 -7.09 8.42
CA LEU A 334 20.68 -6.77 9.14
C LEU A 334 20.76 -5.42 9.87
N GLU A 335 21.95 -5.02 10.36
CA GLU A 335 22.14 -3.74 11.04
C GLU A 335 21.96 -2.57 10.07
N ALA A 336 22.65 -2.62 8.91
CA ALA A 336 22.51 -1.59 7.87
C ALA A 336 21.07 -1.46 7.36
N ILE A 337 20.43 -2.59 7.05
CA ILE A 337 19.02 -2.63 6.61
C ILE A 337 18.09 -2.05 7.69
N THR A 338 18.30 -2.39 8.97
CA THR A 338 17.45 -1.91 10.06
C THR A 338 17.60 -0.41 10.28
N LEU A 339 18.81 0.13 10.24
CA LEU A 339 19.07 1.57 10.38
C LEU A 339 18.49 2.35 9.20
N ALA A 340 18.64 1.85 7.98
CA ALA A 340 18.01 2.42 6.79
C ALA A 340 16.47 2.40 6.90
N ASN A 341 15.88 1.29 7.36
CA ASN A 341 14.44 1.18 7.59
C ASN A 341 13.91 2.21 8.61
N TYR A 342 14.61 2.39 9.74
CA TYR A 342 14.20 3.42 10.72
C TYR A 342 14.20 4.79 10.07
N ARG A 343 15.24 5.09 9.32
CA ARG A 343 15.39 6.39 8.71
C ARG A 343 14.40 6.64 7.57
N LEU A 344 14.11 5.62 6.75
CA LEU A 344 13.06 5.68 5.72
C LEU A 344 11.69 5.98 6.32
N ASN A 345 11.34 5.36 7.46
CA ASN A 345 10.10 5.65 8.19
C ASN A 345 10.08 7.08 8.75
N GLU A 346 11.18 7.56 9.34
CA GLU A 346 11.31 8.92 9.86
C GLU A 346 11.16 9.97 8.75
N LEU A 347 11.80 9.74 7.61
CA LEU A 347 11.79 10.66 6.47
C LEU A 347 10.51 10.55 5.61
N GLY A 348 9.75 9.46 5.77
CA GLY A 348 8.51 9.22 5.04
C GLY A 348 8.74 8.75 3.60
N ILE A 349 9.54 7.70 3.39
CA ILE A 349 9.84 7.10 2.08
C ILE A 349 9.34 5.66 2.02
N ASP A 350 8.76 5.23 0.88
CA ASP A 350 8.41 3.84 0.58
C ASP A 350 9.67 2.98 0.43
N THR A 351 9.83 1.99 1.29
CA THR A 351 11.02 1.13 1.32
C THR A 351 11.15 0.24 0.08
N ILE A 352 10.02 -0.15 -0.54
CA ILE A 352 10.01 -0.96 -1.77
C ILE A 352 10.53 -0.11 -2.95
N SER A 353 9.91 1.05 -3.18
CA SER A 353 10.30 1.90 -4.30
C SER A 353 11.71 2.45 -4.12
N PHE A 354 12.11 2.80 -2.90
CA PHE A 354 13.48 3.23 -2.63
C PHE A 354 14.50 2.11 -2.92
N GLY A 355 14.24 0.88 -2.42
CA GLY A 355 15.14 -0.26 -2.64
C GLY A 355 15.28 -0.58 -4.14
N GLY A 356 14.17 -0.72 -4.87
CA GLY A 356 14.21 -0.99 -6.31
C GLY A 356 14.85 0.14 -7.12
N THR A 357 14.68 1.41 -6.69
CA THR A 357 15.35 2.55 -7.33
C THR A 357 16.85 2.53 -7.07
N LEU A 358 17.27 2.24 -5.85
CA LEU A 358 18.69 2.12 -5.50
C LEU A 358 19.34 0.93 -6.22
N ALA A 359 18.67 -0.22 -6.29
CA ALA A 359 19.16 -1.39 -7.02
C ALA A 359 19.34 -1.11 -8.53
N SER A 360 18.41 -0.37 -9.14
CA SER A 360 18.54 0.12 -10.51
C SER A 360 19.75 1.05 -10.69
N ALA A 361 19.98 1.98 -9.75
CA ALA A 361 21.16 2.86 -9.78
C ALA A 361 22.47 2.08 -9.59
N MET A 362 22.48 1.09 -8.69
CA MET A 362 23.63 0.21 -8.49
C MET A 362 23.97 -0.60 -9.75
N GLU A 363 22.98 -1.12 -10.46
CA GLU A 363 23.21 -1.83 -11.71
C GLU A 363 23.74 -0.90 -12.81
N LEU A 364 23.18 0.30 -12.96
CA LEU A 364 23.67 1.31 -13.89
C LEU A 364 25.14 1.67 -13.61
N PHE A 365 25.50 1.78 -12.32
CA PHE A 365 26.88 2.04 -11.90
C PHE A 365 27.82 0.86 -12.19
N GLU A 366 27.40 -0.37 -11.84
CA GLU A 366 28.16 -1.61 -12.10
C GLU A 366 28.46 -1.80 -13.59
N ARG A 367 27.50 -1.40 -14.46
CA ARG A 367 27.63 -1.46 -15.92
C ARG A 367 28.36 -0.25 -16.54
N GLY A 368 28.81 0.69 -15.72
CA GLY A 368 29.49 1.90 -16.19
C GLY A 368 28.60 2.87 -16.97
N GLN A 369 27.28 2.79 -16.78
CA GLN A 369 26.31 3.71 -17.39
C GLN A 369 26.12 5.00 -16.56
N ILE A 370 26.55 4.98 -15.32
CA ILE A 370 26.64 6.13 -14.43
C ILE A 370 28.09 6.19 -13.89
N THR A 371 28.69 7.36 -13.95
CA THR A 371 30.08 7.58 -13.50
C THR A 371 30.11 8.08 -12.05
N PRO A 372 31.27 7.99 -11.35
CA PRO A 372 31.43 8.59 -10.04
C PRO A 372 31.17 10.10 -10.00
N GLU A 373 31.46 10.83 -11.07
CA GLU A 373 31.20 12.27 -11.17
C GLU A 373 29.69 12.55 -11.17
N GLU A 374 28.88 11.72 -11.84
CA GLU A 374 27.41 11.86 -11.89
C GLU A 374 26.72 11.44 -10.59
N THR A 375 27.44 10.75 -9.71
CA THR A 375 26.98 10.34 -8.38
C THR A 375 27.59 11.19 -7.25
N ASP A 376 28.18 12.33 -7.55
CA ASP A 376 28.86 13.21 -6.59
C ASP A 376 29.97 12.48 -5.79
N GLY A 377 30.72 11.61 -6.46
CA GLY A 377 31.79 10.81 -5.89
C GLY A 377 31.31 9.62 -5.05
N ASN A 378 30.03 9.23 -5.14
CA ASN A 378 29.51 8.05 -4.45
C ASN A 378 29.64 6.81 -5.34
N GLU A 379 30.34 5.80 -4.88
CA GLU A 379 30.37 4.50 -5.55
C GLU A 379 29.12 3.69 -5.20
N LEU A 380 28.20 3.51 -6.16
CA LEU A 380 26.94 2.80 -5.95
C LEU A 380 27.14 1.29 -6.15
N ASN A 381 28.00 0.68 -5.34
CA ASN A 381 28.31 -0.74 -5.45
C ASN A 381 27.23 -1.61 -4.78
N PHE A 382 26.83 -2.71 -5.42
CA PHE A 382 26.03 -3.73 -4.76
C PHE A 382 26.73 -4.28 -3.51
N GLY A 383 25.97 -4.47 -2.43
CA GLY A 383 26.48 -4.99 -1.16
C GLY A 383 26.94 -3.93 -0.16
N ASP A 384 26.96 -2.66 -0.53
CA ASP A 384 27.42 -1.58 0.35
C ASP A 384 26.31 -1.03 1.25
N GLY A 385 26.31 -1.45 2.53
CA GLY A 385 25.36 -0.98 3.54
C GLY A 385 25.56 0.48 3.96
N GLU A 386 26.76 1.07 3.79
CA GLU A 386 27.00 2.49 4.09
C GLU A 386 26.39 3.38 2.99
N ILE A 387 26.53 2.97 1.74
CA ILE A 387 25.87 3.63 0.61
C ILE A 387 24.35 3.58 0.77
N LEU A 388 23.77 2.44 1.16
CA LEU A 388 22.34 2.33 1.46
C LEU A 388 21.89 3.45 2.41
N LYS A 389 22.54 3.61 3.56
CA LYS A 389 22.19 4.63 4.56
C LYS A 389 22.38 6.06 4.06
N LYS A 390 23.43 6.31 3.29
CA LYS A 390 23.72 7.63 2.71
C LYS A 390 22.67 8.03 1.68
N MET A 391 22.28 7.11 0.79
CA MET A 391 21.29 7.39 -0.25
C MET A 391 19.89 7.67 0.32
N VAL A 392 19.51 7.12 1.47
CA VAL A 392 18.27 7.47 2.18
C VAL A 392 18.20 8.99 2.46
N GLU A 393 19.26 9.56 3.02
CA GLU A 393 19.32 11.00 3.34
C GLU A 393 19.33 11.85 2.08
N LEU A 394 20.15 11.50 1.09
CA LEU A 394 20.25 12.26 -0.15
C LEU A 394 18.92 12.29 -0.90
N THR A 395 18.22 11.15 -0.97
CA THR A 395 16.91 11.02 -1.62
C THR A 395 15.84 11.88 -0.93
N ALA A 396 15.75 11.81 0.40
CA ALA A 396 14.76 12.59 1.14
C ALA A 396 14.90 14.11 0.94
N HIS A 397 16.13 14.57 0.77
CA HIS A 397 16.46 15.97 0.65
C HIS A 397 16.76 16.43 -0.79
N ARG A 398 16.57 15.54 -1.79
CA ARG A 398 16.87 15.79 -3.22
C ARG A 398 18.25 16.41 -3.44
N LYS A 399 19.29 15.84 -2.80
CA LYS A 399 20.67 16.32 -2.88
C LYS A 399 21.50 15.44 -3.79
N GLY A 400 22.21 16.04 -4.76
CA GLY A 400 23.06 15.34 -5.69
C GLY A 400 22.32 14.26 -6.45
N ILE A 401 22.89 13.04 -6.55
CA ILE A 401 22.22 11.88 -7.18
C ILE A 401 20.89 11.55 -6.49
N GLY A 402 20.69 11.92 -5.23
CA GLY A 402 19.44 11.75 -4.51
C GLY A 402 18.25 12.47 -5.14
N ASP A 403 18.46 13.53 -5.93
CA ASP A 403 17.38 14.18 -6.67
C ASP A 403 16.79 13.26 -7.74
N LYS A 404 17.65 12.52 -8.47
CA LYS A 404 17.19 11.51 -9.45
C LYS A 404 16.55 10.29 -8.77
N LEU A 405 17.13 9.82 -7.66
CA LEU A 405 16.55 8.72 -6.86
C LEU A 405 15.14 9.08 -6.32
N ALA A 406 14.90 10.35 -6.01
CA ALA A 406 13.62 10.85 -5.51
C ALA A 406 12.46 10.67 -6.50
N ASP A 407 12.74 10.53 -7.78
CA ASP A 407 11.74 10.42 -8.85
C ASP A 407 11.40 8.96 -9.22
N GLY A 408 12.02 7.96 -8.56
CA GLY A 408 11.83 6.55 -8.80
C GLY A 408 12.67 5.99 -9.95
N SER A 409 12.77 4.66 -10.01
CA SER A 409 13.72 3.95 -10.89
C SER A 409 13.49 4.21 -12.38
N PHE A 410 12.22 4.35 -12.82
CA PHE A 410 11.93 4.59 -14.23
C PHE A 410 12.48 5.94 -14.72
N ARG A 411 12.27 7.00 -13.94
CA ARG A 411 12.77 8.33 -14.31
C ARG A 411 14.28 8.42 -14.14
N LEU A 412 14.83 7.80 -13.11
CA LEU A 412 16.28 7.69 -12.91
C LEU A 412 16.94 7.01 -14.12
N ALA A 413 16.53 5.81 -14.46
CA ALA A 413 17.13 5.04 -15.55
C ALA A 413 16.93 5.71 -16.91
N SER A 414 15.77 6.33 -17.14
CA SER A 414 15.50 7.11 -18.36
C SER A 414 16.38 8.36 -18.47
N ALA A 415 16.71 9.02 -17.34
CA ALA A 415 17.61 10.18 -17.35
C ALA A 415 19.05 9.84 -17.77
N PHE A 416 19.42 8.57 -17.64
CA PHE A 416 20.69 8.02 -18.13
C PHE A 416 20.55 7.27 -19.46
N ASN A 417 19.40 7.36 -20.14
CA ASN A 417 19.06 6.69 -21.41
C ASN A 417 19.06 5.15 -21.35
N HIS A 418 18.82 4.57 -20.17
CA HIS A 418 18.82 3.13 -19.94
C HIS A 418 17.56 2.66 -19.19
N PRO A 419 16.33 2.93 -19.70
CA PRO A 419 15.08 2.56 -19.02
C PRO A 419 14.91 1.05 -18.81
N GLU A 420 15.65 0.22 -19.56
CA GLU A 420 15.65 -1.24 -19.44
C GLU A 420 16.15 -1.76 -18.08
N TYR A 421 16.90 -0.95 -17.31
CA TYR A 421 17.33 -1.30 -15.95
C TYR A 421 16.33 -0.91 -14.87
N SER A 422 15.19 -0.35 -15.25
CA SER A 422 14.10 -0.09 -14.31
C SER A 422 13.14 -1.28 -14.20
N MET A 423 13.12 -1.95 -13.06
CA MET A 423 12.21 -3.06 -12.80
C MET A 423 10.86 -2.53 -12.32
N THR A 424 10.06 -1.98 -13.25
CA THR A 424 8.77 -1.34 -12.98
C THR A 424 7.66 -1.83 -13.89
N VAL A 425 6.41 -1.76 -13.42
CA VAL A 425 5.22 -1.80 -14.27
C VAL A 425 4.48 -0.48 -14.08
N LYS A 426 4.17 0.22 -15.18
CA LYS A 426 3.54 1.55 -15.12
C LYS A 426 4.30 2.51 -14.18
N LYS A 427 5.63 2.48 -14.23
CA LYS A 427 6.56 3.31 -13.44
C LYS A 427 6.52 3.08 -11.92
N LEU A 428 5.89 2.01 -11.43
CA LEU A 428 5.95 1.61 -10.02
C LEU A 428 6.83 0.36 -9.89
N GLU A 429 7.80 0.40 -9.00
CA GLU A 429 8.80 -0.64 -8.77
C GLU A 429 8.15 -1.98 -8.40
N ILE A 430 8.69 -3.08 -8.93
CA ILE A 430 8.24 -4.44 -8.61
C ILE A 430 8.63 -4.76 -7.17
N PRO A 431 7.69 -5.26 -6.34
CA PRO A 431 7.99 -5.68 -4.98
C PRO A 431 8.73 -7.02 -4.94
N ALA A 432 9.09 -7.46 -3.77
CA ALA A 432 10.02 -8.52 -3.40
C ALA A 432 9.62 -9.96 -3.82
N TYR A 433 9.07 -10.13 -5.01
CA TYR A 433 8.72 -11.46 -5.55
C TYR A 433 9.00 -11.50 -7.04
N ASP A 434 10.00 -12.30 -7.46
CA ASP A 434 10.36 -12.41 -8.87
C ASP A 434 9.22 -13.07 -9.67
N PRO A 435 8.67 -12.37 -10.69
CA PRO A 435 7.54 -12.87 -11.45
C PRO A 435 7.88 -14.09 -12.32
N ARG A 436 9.16 -14.36 -12.60
CA ARG A 436 9.59 -15.54 -13.36
C ARG A 436 9.30 -16.84 -12.61
N ALA A 437 9.20 -16.79 -11.30
CA ALA A 437 8.85 -17.95 -10.47
C ALA A 437 7.32 -18.13 -10.26
N SER A 438 6.48 -17.22 -10.77
CA SER A 438 5.01 -17.39 -10.71
C SER A 438 4.30 -16.55 -11.79
N PHE A 439 3.78 -17.19 -12.82
CA PHE A 439 3.04 -16.52 -13.91
C PHE A 439 1.76 -15.85 -13.41
N THR A 440 1.12 -16.41 -12.38
CA THR A 440 -0.04 -15.78 -11.74
C THR A 440 0.35 -14.46 -11.08
N GLN A 441 1.47 -14.40 -10.37
CA GLN A 441 1.95 -13.16 -9.76
C GLN A 441 2.42 -12.16 -10.84
N ALA A 442 3.06 -12.63 -11.91
CA ALA A 442 3.42 -11.84 -13.08
C ALA A 442 2.21 -11.10 -13.67
N LEU A 443 1.14 -11.83 -13.94
CA LEU A 443 -0.13 -11.27 -14.43
C LEU A 443 -0.72 -10.26 -13.45
N GLY A 444 -0.60 -10.52 -12.16
CA GLY A 444 -1.02 -9.58 -11.10
C GLY A 444 -0.30 -8.24 -11.19
N TYR A 445 1.00 -8.22 -11.41
CA TYR A 445 1.77 -6.98 -11.60
C TYR A 445 1.36 -6.25 -12.88
N MET A 446 1.23 -6.97 -14.00
CA MET A 446 0.82 -6.39 -15.28
C MET A 446 -0.53 -5.69 -15.18
N THR A 447 -1.52 -6.32 -14.52
CA THR A 447 -2.91 -5.87 -14.50
C THR A 447 -3.30 -5.02 -13.28
N SER A 448 -2.37 -4.77 -12.37
CA SER A 448 -2.62 -3.91 -11.20
C SER A 448 -2.98 -2.48 -11.61
N PRO A 449 -3.99 -1.86 -10.99
CA PRO A 449 -4.42 -0.51 -11.35
C PRO A 449 -3.40 0.57 -10.95
N THR A 450 -2.53 0.31 -9.99
CA THR A 450 -1.57 1.30 -9.45
C THR A 450 -0.15 1.15 -9.99
N GLY A 451 0.09 0.19 -10.90
CA GLY A 451 1.41 -0.28 -11.28
C GLY A 451 1.82 -1.53 -10.49
N ALA A 452 3.09 -1.95 -10.54
CA ALA A 452 3.55 -3.18 -9.90
C ALA A 452 3.30 -3.16 -8.38
N CYS A 453 2.23 -3.79 -7.95
CA CYS A 453 1.87 -3.87 -6.54
C CYS A 453 1.35 -5.26 -6.20
N HIS A 454 2.02 -5.97 -5.30
CA HIS A 454 1.60 -7.30 -4.86
C HIS A 454 0.23 -7.29 -4.16
N LEU A 455 -0.18 -6.18 -3.52
CA LEU A 455 -1.47 -6.07 -2.83
C LEU A 455 -2.60 -5.63 -3.78
N ARG A 456 -2.38 -4.65 -4.66
CA ARG A 456 -3.40 -4.16 -5.61
C ARG A 456 -3.54 -5.09 -6.82
N GLY A 457 -2.43 -5.70 -7.23
CA GLY A 457 -2.39 -6.71 -8.29
C GLY A 457 -2.93 -8.09 -7.88
N GLY A 458 -3.20 -8.31 -6.59
CA GLY A 458 -3.58 -9.61 -6.04
C GLY A 458 -2.35 -10.39 -5.54
N TYR A 459 -2.37 -10.80 -4.27
CA TYR A 459 -1.26 -11.51 -3.63
C TYR A 459 -1.29 -13.01 -3.98
N ALA A 460 -0.96 -13.32 -5.24
CA ALA A 460 -1.03 -14.68 -5.79
C ALA A 460 0.01 -15.64 -5.18
N VAL A 461 1.10 -15.11 -4.65
CA VAL A 461 2.12 -15.89 -3.91
C VAL A 461 1.47 -16.73 -2.81
N SER A 462 0.42 -16.24 -2.15
CA SER A 462 -0.29 -16.98 -1.11
C SER A 462 -0.95 -18.27 -1.62
N LEU A 463 -1.34 -18.34 -2.88
CA LEU A 463 -1.97 -19.53 -3.47
C LEU A 463 -1.01 -20.72 -3.53
N ALA A 464 0.27 -20.46 -3.74
CA ALA A 464 1.30 -21.48 -3.79
C ALA A 464 1.67 -22.05 -2.41
N PHE A 465 1.51 -21.24 -1.32
CA PHE A 465 1.82 -21.69 0.03
C PHE A 465 0.66 -22.34 0.76
N PHE A 466 -0.53 -21.77 0.60
CA PHE A 466 -1.64 -22.09 1.48
C PHE A 466 -2.72 -22.89 0.78
N GLY A 467 -2.55 -23.07 -0.54
CA GLY A 467 -3.54 -23.73 -1.36
C GLY A 467 -4.91 -23.04 -1.26
N GLY A 468 -5.88 -23.70 -1.77
CA GLY A 468 -7.29 -23.42 -1.63
C GLY A 468 -7.99 -24.76 -1.73
N THR A 469 -9.27 -24.78 -2.06
CA THR A 469 -9.98 -26.00 -2.41
C THR A 469 -9.44 -26.67 -3.69
N ARG A 470 -8.61 -25.95 -4.44
CA ARG A 470 -7.87 -26.43 -5.62
C ARG A 470 -6.48 -25.80 -5.64
N GLU A 471 -5.48 -26.63 -5.93
CA GLU A 471 -4.14 -26.18 -6.25
C GLU A 471 -4.15 -25.44 -7.60
N ILE A 472 -3.54 -24.25 -7.62
CA ILE A 472 -3.34 -23.48 -8.84
C ILE A 472 -1.85 -23.55 -9.16
N PRO A 473 -1.46 -24.27 -10.23
CA PRO A 473 -0.05 -24.36 -10.61
C PRO A 473 0.52 -22.96 -10.92
N ARG A 474 1.67 -22.64 -10.35
CA ARG A 474 2.32 -21.32 -10.46
C ARG A 474 2.54 -20.86 -11.90
N PHE A 475 2.67 -21.81 -12.84
CA PHE A 475 2.98 -21.56 -14.26
C PHE A 475 1.78 -21.82 -15.20
N SER A 476 0.57 -21.94 -14.66
CA SER A 476 -0.62 -22.21 -15.47
C SER A 476 -1.06 -20.96 -16.23
N LEU A 477 -0.95 -20.98 -17.56
CA LEU A 477 -1.49 -19.92 -18.42
C LEU A 477 -3.01 -19.87 -18.40
N LEU A 478 -3.67 -21.04 -18.25
CA LEU A 478 -5.12 -21.15 -18.29
C LEU A 478 -5.81 -20.71 -17.01
N GLN A 479 -5.21 -21.01 -15.83
CA GLN A 479 -5.84 -20.75 -14.54
C GLN A 479 -5.48 -19.38 -13.96
N SER A 480 -4.33 -18.83 -14.35
CA SER A 480 -3.83 -17.55 -13.82
C SER A 480 -4.79 -16.38 -14.01
N PRO A 481 -5.51 -16.21 -15.14
CA PRO A 481 -6.44 -15.09 -15.32
C PRO A 481 -7.57 -15.05 -14.29
N ILE A 482 -8.26 -16.18 -14.09
CA ILE A 482 -9.35 -16.25 -13.11
C ILE A 482 -8.82 -16.19 -11.67
N ALA A 483 -7.66 -16.82 -11.41
CA ALA A 483 -7.05 -16.82 -10.10
C ALA A 483 -6.68 -15.39 -9.68
N ILE A 484 -6.04 -14.62 -10.55
CA ILE A 484 -5.62 -13.25 -10.21
C ILE A 484 -6.83 -12.31 -10.09
N MET A 485 -7.86 -12.49 -10.93
CA MET A 485 -9.10 -11.74 -10.79
C MET A 485 -9.71 -11.94 -9.40
N ASN A 486 -9.80 -13.20 -8.94
CA ASN A 486 -10.35 -13.53 -7.63
C ASN A 486 -9.50 -12.96 -6.48
N MET A 487 -8.17 -13.02 -6.58
CA MET A 487 -7.26 -12.44 -5.59
C MET A 487 -7.33 -10.90 -5.54
N GLN A 488 -7.52 -10.26 -6.67
CA GLN A 488 -7.77 -8.81 -6.74
C GLN A 488 -9.11 -8.46 -6.11
N ASN A 489 -10.17 -9.20 -6.41
CA ASN A 489 -11.50 -8.99 -5.83
C ASN A 489 -11.48 -9.17 -4.31
N LEU A 490 -10.91 -10.26 -3.81
CA LEU A 490 -10.71 -10.48 -2.38
C LEU A 490 -9.98 -9.28 -1.76
N GLY A 491 -8.96 -8.80 -2.45
CA GLY A 491 -8.23 -7.63 -2.04
C GLY A 491 -9.06 -6.35 -1.99
N ILE A 492 -9.91 -6.11 -2.97
CA ILE A 492 -10.80 -4.95 -2.98
C ILE A 492 -11.82 -5.07 -1.84
N ILE A 493 -12.41 -6.24 -1.62
CA ILE A 493 -13.35 -6.49 -0.52
C ILE A 493 -12.69 -6.17 0.82
N GLN A 494 -11.49 -6.67 1.08
CA GLN A 494 -10.76 -6.39 2.32
C GLN A 494 -10.48 -4.89 2.50
N ASP A 495 -10.11 -4.18 1.43
CA ASP A 495 -9.88 -2.74 1.46
C ASP A 495 -11.18 -1.94 1.71
N CYS A 496 -12.32 -2.40 1.16
CA CYS A 496 -13.62 -1.80 1.40
C CYS A 496 -14.11 -2.04 2.83
N LEU A 497 -13.77 -3.17 3.43
CA LEU A 497 -14.07 -3.52 4.82
C LEU A 497 -13.08 -2.93 5.83
N GLY A 498 -11.98 -2.32 5.37
CA GLY A 498 -10.94 -1.75 6.24
C GLY A 498 -10.19 -2.79 7.08
N ILE A 499 -10.09 -4.04 6.59
CA ILE A 499 -9.47 -5.17 7.26
C ILE A 499 -8.10 -5.51 6.67
N CYS A 500 -7.29 -6.23 7.46
CA CYS A 500 -5.94 -6.60 7.06
C CYS A 500 -5.93 -7.80 6.10
N ARG A 501 -5.06 -7.76 5.08
CA ARG A 501 -4.81 -8.87 4.13
C ARG A 501 -4.49 -10.19 4.81
N PHE A 502 -3.78 -10.17 5.92
CA PHE A 502 -3.34 -11.37 6.62
C PHE A 502 -4.47 -12.22 7.19
N THR A 503 -5.69 -11.68 7.29
CA THR A 503 -6.87 -12.49 7.63
C THR A 503 -7.21 -13.52 6.55
N GLY A 504 -6.85 -13.26 5.30
CA GLY A 504 -6.98 -14.20 4.19
C GLY A 504 -6.17 -15.50 4.37
N PHE A 505 -5.19 -15.52 5.28
CA PHE A 505 -4.49 -16.75 5.67
C PHE A 505 -5.27 -17.64 6.64
N ALA A 506 -6.36 -17.14 7.18
CA ALA A 506 -7.18 -17.88 8.15
C ALA A 506 -8.54 -18.28 7.61
N PHE A 507 -9.16 -17.46 6.76
CA PHE A 507 -10.51 -17.71 6.25
C PHE A 507 -10.83 -16.86 5.00
N SER A 508 -11.89 -17.28 4.30
CA SER A 508 -12.42 -16.62 3.11
C SER A 508 -13.36 -15.45 3.46
N THR A 509 -14.14 -14.99 2.49
CA THR A 509 -15.00 -13.81 2.59
C THR A 509 -16.21 -14.00 3.51
N GLU A 510 -16.66 -15.24 3.77
CA GLU A 510 -17.93 -15.53 4.47
C GLU A 510 -18.03 -14.92 5.88
N PRO A 511 -17.04 -15.09 6.81
CA PRO A 511 -17.12 -14.46 8.12
C PRO A 511 -17.21 -12.93 8.05
N TRP A 512 -16.57 -12.31 7.07
CA TRP A 512 -16.67 -10.87 6.83
C TRP A 512 -18.05 -10.45 6.34
N SER A 513 -18.62 -11.21 5.38
CA SER A 513 -19.99 -11.02 4.89
C SER A 513 -20.99 -11.01 6.05
N ARG A 514 -20.90 -11.99 6.94
CA ARG A 514 -21.75 -12.10 8.12
C ARG A 514 -21.64 -10.91 9.05
N MET A 515 -20.40 -10.52 9.39
CA MET A 515 -20.17 -9.38 10.29
C MET A 515 -20.61 -8.06 9.68
N VAL A 516 -20.33 -7.79 8.41
CA VAL A 516 -20.71 -6.51 7.80
C VAL A 516 -22.21 -6.40 7.59
N SER A 517 -22.89 -7.48 7.20
CA SER A 517 -24.35 -7.50 7.10
C SER A 517 -25.01 -7.28 8.46
N ALA A 518 -24.51 -7.95 9.51
CA ALA A 518 -25.00 -7.73 10.87
C ALA A 518 -24.73 -6.30 11.39
N THR A 519 -23.59 -5.70 11.01
CA THR A 519 -23.24 -4.35 11.41
C THR A 519 -24.17 -3.32 10.78
N THR A 520 -24.45 -3.45 9.48
CA THR A 520 -25.13 -2.44 8.68
C THR A 520 -26.65 -2.64 8.58
N GLY A 521 -27.13 -3.88 8.72
CA GLY A 521 -28.50 -4.28 8.42
C GLY A 521 -28.76 -4.46 6.92
N LEU A 522 -27.73 -4.27 6.06
CA LEU A 522 -27.81 -4.46 4.62
C LEU A 522 -27.36 -5.87 4.23
N ASP A 523 -27.82 -6.37 3.08
CA ASP A 523 -27.33 -7.65 2.56
C ASP A 523 -26.02 -7.49 1.82
N PHE A 524 -24.93 -7.84 2.50
CA PHE A 524 -23.59 -7.98 1.93
C PHE A 524 -23.20 -9.46 1.84
N SER A 525 -24.02 -10.25 1.14
CA SER A 525 -23.66 -11.63 0.78
C SER A 525 -22.32 -11.70 0.04
N THR A 526 -21.70 -12.86 0.01
CA THR A 526 -20.41 -13.06 -0.68
C THR A 526 -20.52 -12.65 -2.16
N SER A 527 -21.62 -13.00 -2.83
CA SER A 527 -21.88 -12.60 -4.23
C SER A 527 -21.99 -11.09 -4.38
N ARG A 528 -22.67 -10.41 -3.44
CA ARG A 528 -22.79 -8.95 -3.46
C ARG A 528 -21.44 -8.25 -3.25
N LEU A 529 -20.60 -8.79 -2.38
CA LEU A 529 -19.24 -8.28 -2.18
C LEU A 529 -18.38 -8.43 -3.44
N GLU A 530 -18.53 -9.55 -4.18
CA GLU A 530 -17.85 -9.78 -5.46
C GLU A 530 -18.34 -8.80 -6.55
N GLU A 531 -19.63 -8.51 -6.63
CA GLU A 531 -20.18 -7.50 -7.55
C GLU A 531 -19.59 -6.11 -7.27
N ILE A 532 -19.52 -5.73 -5.99
CA ILE A 532 -18.91 -4.46 -5.56
C ILE A 532 -17.44 -4.42 -5.96
N ALA A 533 -16.70 -5.52 -5.76
CA ALA A 533 -15.29 -5.59 -6.13
C ALA A 533 -15.07 -5.45 -7.64
N ASN A 534 -15.87 -6.13 -8.47
CA ASN A 534 -15.81 -6.01 -9.93
C ASN A 534 -16.15 -4.59 -10.40
N ARG A 535 -17.14 -3.95 -9.77
CA ARG A 535 -17.51 -2.55 -10.03
C ARG A 535 -16.31 -1.62 -9.79
N ILE A 536 -15.67 -1.73 -8.62
CA ILE A 536 -14.53 -0.89 -8.24
C ILE A 536 -13.34 -1.13 -9.18
N ALA A 537 -13.01 -2.39 -9.50
CA ALA A 537 -11.95 -2.71 -10.44
C ALA A 537 -12.18 -2.07 -11.83
N THR A 538 -13.43 -2.09 -12.29
CA THR A 538 -13.81 -1.47 -13.57
C THR A 538 -13.71 0.05 -13.53
N MET A 539 -14.11 0.68 -12.41
CA MET A 539 -13.99 2.13 -12.20
C MET A 539 -12.53 2.57 -12.22
N GLU A 540 -11.66 1.89 -11.49
CA GLU A 540 -10.22 2.20 -11.47
C GLU A 540 -9.58 2.03 -12.85
N ARG A 541 -9.98 1.01 -13.61
CA ARG A 541 -9.55 0.83 -14.99
C ARG A 541 -10.01 1.97 -15.89
N GLY A 542 -11.28 2.35 -15.79
CA GLY A 542 -11.86 3.49 -16.52
C GLY A 542 -11.14 4.80 -16.22
N PHE A 543 -10.85 5.07 -14.95
CA PHE A 543 -10.07 6.24 -14.53
C PHE A 543 -8.68 6.24 -15.17
N ASN A 544 -7.95 5.13 -15.10
CA ASN A 544 -6.60 5.05 -15.64
C ASN A 544 -6.55 5.29 -17.16
N LEU A 545 -7.51 4.74 -17.91
CA LEU A 545 -7.63 5.00 -19.34
C LEU A 545 -7.93 6.49 -19.62
N ALA A 546 -8.81 7.11 -18.84
CA ALA A 546 -9.11 8.54 -18.93
C ALA A 546 -7.91 9.43 -18.54
N ALA A 547 -7.07 8.95 -17.60
CA ALA A 547 -5.82 9.60 -17.20
C ALA A 547 -4.71 9.49 -18.26
N GLY A 548 -4.93 8.73 -19.34
CA GLY A 548 -4.00 8.58 -20.46
C GLY A 548 -3.16 7.30 -20.44
N MET A 549 -3.50 6.30 -19.60
CA MET A 549 -2.85 5.00 -19.61
C MET A 549 -3.00 4.32 -20.98
N ASN A 550 -1.89 3.86 -21.56
CA ASN A 550 -1.93 2.97 -22.70
C ASN A 550 -2.07 1.50 -22.22
N PRO A 551 -3.04 0.71 -22.72
CA PRO A 551 -3.16 -0.72 -22.39
C PRO A 551 -1.90 -1.56 -22.63
N GLU A 552 -1.00 -1.13 -23.50
CA GLU A 552 0.30 -1.77 -23.70
C GLU A 552 1.22 -1.69 -22.47
N GLU A 553 0.97 -0.74 -21.56
CA GLU A 553 1.69 -0.65 -20.29
C GLU A 553 1.33 -1.79 -19.31
N ASP A 554 0.29 -2.61 -19.61
CA ASP A 554 0.02 -3.87 -18.93
C ASP A 554 1.03 -4.94 -19.38
N THR A 555 2.30 -4.72 -19.10
CA THR A 555 3.43 -5.58 -19.45
C THR A 555 4.48 -5.57 -18.35
N LEU A 556 5.39 -6.55 -18.38
CA LEU A 556 6.58 -6.59 -17.53
C LEU A 556 7.79 -6.00 -18.25
N PRO A 557 8.83 -5.54 -17.53
CA PRO A 557 10.14 -5.23 -18.09
C PRO A 557 10.70 -6.37 -18.95
N GLU A 558 11.47 -6.02 -19.96
CA GLU A 558 12.00 -6.99 -20.93
C GLU A 558 12.87 -8.07 -20.30
N ARG A 559 13.59 -7.76 -19.22
CA ARG A 559 14.40 -8.69 -18.42
C ARG A 559 13.68 -9.99 -18.14
N PHE A 560 12.42 -9.95 -17.73
CA PHE A 560 11.66 -11.16 -17.33
C PHE A 560 11.32 -12.09 -18.50
N SER A 561 11.46 -11.62 -19.75
CA SER A 561 11.31 -12.45 -20.95
C SER A 561 12.64 -12.80 -21.62
N ALA A 562 13.66 -11.98 -21.42
CA ALA A 562 14.98 -12.17 -22.04
C ALA A 562 15.94 -12.99 -21.17
N GLU A 563 15.92 -12.77 -19.85
CA GLU A 563 16.86 -13.38 -18.90
C GLU A 563 16.15 -14.46 -18.05
N SER A 564 16.81 -15.61 -17.86
CA SER A 564 16.30 -16.71 -17.04
C SER A 564 16.83 -16.65 -15.60
N ILE A 565 16.07 -17.23 -14.68
CA ILE A 565 16.48 -17.57 -13.31
C ILE A 565 16.33 -19.08 -13.07
N GLN A 566 16.90 -19.58 -11.97
CA GLN A 566 16.73 -20.97 -11.60
C GLN A 566 15.42 -21.13 -10.79
N VAL A 567 14.52 -21.99 -11.24
CA VAL A 567 13.28 -22.32 -10.54
C VAL A 567 13.10 -23.84 -10.55
N GLU A 568 13.07 -24.46 -9.38
CA GLU A 568 12.97 -25.92 -9.24
C GLU A 568 14.06 -26.65 -10.05
N GLY A 569 15.27 -26.07 -10.11
CA GLY A 569 16.43 -26.62 -10.82
C GLY A 569 16.34 -26.49 -12.35
N LYS A 570 15.44 -25.65 -12.88
CA LYS A 570 15.28 -25.37 -14.31
C LYS A 570 15.45 -23.89 -14.59
N GLU A 571 15.96 -23.56 -15.77
CA GLU A 571 15.92 -22.19 -16.27
C GLU A 571 14.50 -21.76 -16.59
N MET A 572 14.08 -20.64 -15.99
CA MET A 572 12.73 -20.10 -16.16
C MET A 572 12.76 -18.64 -16.56
N ARG A 573 11.99 -18.30 -17.59
CA ARG A 573 11.64 -16.95 -18.02
C ARG A 573 10.19 -16.92 -18.44
N ILE A 574 9.60 -15.74 -18.61
CA ILE A 574 8.21 -15.61 -19.06
C ILE A 574 8.20 -15.27 -20.55
N PRO A 575 7.81 -16.21 -21.45
CA PRO A 575 7.72 -15.89 -22.88
C PRO A 575 6.76 -14.72 -23.15
N LYS A 576 7.10 -13.82 -24.07
CA LYS A 576 6.25 -12.66 -24.42
C LYS A 576 4.85 -13.08 -24.87
N GLU A 577 4.74 -14.18 -25.60
CA GLU A 577 3.46 -14.76 -26.06
C GLU A 577 2.61 -15.26 -24.89
N ALA A 578 3.25 -15.80 -23.83
CA ALA A 578 2.57 -16.25 -22.63
C ALA A 578 2.00 -15.06 -21.84
N MET A 579 2.77 -13.96 -21.71
CA MET A 579 2.29 -12.73 -21.08
C MET A 579 1.08 -12.16 -21.83
N GLU A 580 1.18 -12.05 -23.16
CA GLU A 580 0.10 -11.50 -23.98
C GLU A 580 -1.17 -12.35 -23.89
N LYS A 581 -1.02 -13.68 -23.99
CA LYS A 581 -2.15 -14.60 -23.85
C LYS A 581 -2.85 -14.44 -22.50
N MET A 582 -2.11 -14.50 -21.41
CA MET A 582 -2.68 -14.36 -20.06
C MET A 582 -3.38 -13.01 -19.87
N LYS A 583 -2.81 -11.92 -20.42
CA LYS A 583 -3.38 -10.57 -20.37
C LYS A 583 -4.73 -10.50 -21.09
N ILE A 584 -4.80 -11.04 -22.32
CA ILE A 584 -6.05 -11.07 -23.11
C ILE A 584 -7.10 -11.91 -22.38
N ASP A 585 -6.74 -13.11 -21.91
CA ASP A 585 -7.64 -13.99 -21.16
C ASP A 585 -8.14 -13.31 -19.87
N TYR A 586 -7.29 -12.55 -19.18
CA TYR A 586 -7.68 -11.75 -18.00
C TYR A 586 -8.70 -10.66 -18.36
N TYR A 587 -8.50 -9.95 -19.47
CA TYR A 587 -9.48 -8.95 -19.92
C TYR A 587 -10.83 -9.58 -20.20
N GLN A 588 -10.85 -10.77 -20.82
CA GLN A 588 -12.09 -11.52 -21.09
C GLN A 588 -12.82 -11.91 -19.79
N VAL A 589 -12.12 -12.45 -18.78
CA VAL A 589 -12.76 -12.82 -17.51
C VAL A 589 -13.24 -11.58 -16.72
N ARG A 590 -12.68 -10.39 -16.97
CA ARG A 590 -13.19 -9.10 -16.46
C ARG A 590 -14.38 -8.57 -17.26
N GLY A 591 -14.73 -9.16 -18.40
CA GLY A 591 -15.75 -8.65 -19.31
C GLY A 591 -15.30 -7.40 -20.07
N TRP A 592 -13.99 -7.21 -20.26
CA TRP A 592 -13.40 -6.12 -21.04
C TRP A 592 -13.07 -6.59 -22.46
N ASP A 593 -12.84 -5.67 -23.37
CA ASP A 593 -12.41 -6.02 -24.73
C ASP A 593 -10.95 -6.51 -24.76
N LYS A 594 -10.51 -7.00 -25.91
CA LYS A 594 -9.13 -7.52 -26.12
C LYS A 594 -8.02 -6.48 -25.88
N HIS A 595 -8.36 -5.21 -25.82
CA HIS A 595 -7.48 -4.08 -25.49
C HIS A 595 -7.60 -3.65 -24.04
N GLY A 596 -8.33 -4.39 -23.21
CA GLY A 596 -8.52 -4.10 -21.81
C GLY A 596 -9.39 -2.86 -21.54
N LYS A 597 -10.29 -2.52 -22.45
CA LYS A 597 -11.26 -1.43 -22.27
C LYS A 597 -12.57 -2.00 -21.75
N PRO A 598 -13.08 -1.52 -20.61
CA PRO A 598 -14.42 -1.87 -20.16
C PRO A 598 -15.49 -1.38 -21.15
N PRO A 599 -16.62 -2.10 -21.31
CA PRO A 599 -17.73 -1.65 -22.14
C PRO A 599 -18.23 -0.26 -21.74
N GLN A 600 -18.47 0.62 -22.73
CA GLN A 600 -18.91 2.00 -22.46
C GLN A 600 -20.25 2.06 -21.71
N THR A 601 -21.14 1.11 -21.99
CA THR A 601 -22.41 0.97 -21.25
C THR A 601 -22.20 0.74 -19.77
N LEU A 602 -21.19 -0.08 -19.41
CA LEU A 602 -20.82 -0.34 -18.01
C LEU A 602 -20.20 0.92 -17.39
N LEU A 603 -19.26 1.60 -18.06
CA LEU A 603 -18.68 2.85 -17.55
C LEU A 603 -19.74 3.92 -17.36
N ASN A 604 -20.70 4.07 -18.30
CA ASN A 604 -21.79 5.03 -18.18
C ASN A 604 -22.72 4.70 -17.00
N SER A 605 -22.97 3.42 -16.71
CA SER A 605 -23.77 3.03 -15.54
C SER A 605 -23.08 3.34 -14.21
N LEU A 606 -21.75 3.35 -14.20
CA LEU A 606 -20.92 3.68 -13.04
C LEU A 606 -20.75 5.20 -12.83
N ASN A 607 -20.91 6.00 -13.90
CA ASN A 607 -20.78 7.47 -13.88
C ASN A 607 -22.09 8.20 -13.65
N ARG A 608 -23.20 7.51 -13.39
CA ARG A 608 -24.47 8.17 -13.08
C ARG A 608 -24.32 9.01 -11.80
N LYS A 609 -24.21 10.32 -11.99
CA LYS A 609 -24.55 11.29 -10.95
C LYS A 609 -26.04 11.07 -10.65
N GLY A 610 -26.36 10.47 -9.53
CA GLY A 610 -27.73 10.22 -9.09
C GLY A 610 -28.47 11.50 -8.75
#